data_bd125f03cbae17e74ac259ba6179d4e6
#
_entry.id   bd125f03cbae17e74ac259ba6179d4e6
#
_cell.length_a   1.000
_cell.length_b   1.000
_cell.length_c   1.000
_cell.angle_alpha   90.00
_cell.angle_beta   90.00
_cell.angle_gamma   90.00
#
_symmetry.space_group_name_H-M   'P 1'
#
loop_
_entity.id
_entity.type
_entity.pdbx_description
1 polymer ?
#
loop_
_entity_poly.entity_id
_entity_poly.type
_entity_poly.pdbx_seq_one_letter_code
_entity_poly.pdbx_strand_id
1 'polypeptide(L)'
;DWRRVIFGFVTLFIIGVVLDWIINSARQSVQFFIFSKKYDEIADRIIKDADRGVTVLDGTGWYSKNNVKVLVVLAKKRQSLEIFRLVKRIDPNAFISQSSVIGVYGEGFDKLKVK
;
A
#
# COMPACT_ATOMS: atom_id res chain seq x y z
N ASP A 1 28.86 -29.09 -24.66
CA ASP A 1 28.13 -28.35 -25.66
C ASP A 1 27.86 -26.94 -25.19
N TRP A 2 28.43 -25.99 -25.84
CA TRP A 2 28.37 -24.61 -25.42
C TRP A 2 26.98 -24.01 -25.55
N ARG A 3 26.11 -24.54 -26.42
CA ARG A 3 24.75 -24.09 -26.53
C ARG A 3 23.97 -24.37 -25.26
N ARG A 4 24.19 -25.52 -24.65
CA ARG A 4 23.52 -25.84 -23.41
C ARG A 4 23.97 -24.95 -22.28
N VAL A 5 25.24 -24.59 -22.28
CA VAL A 5 25.78 -23.69 -21.28
C VAL A 5 25.14 -22.32 -21.39
N ILE A 6 25.03 -21.79 -22.60
CA ILE A 6 24.41 -20.49 -22.82
C ILE A 6 22.94 -20.53 -22.41
N PHE A 7 22.22 -21.58 -22.79
CA PHE A 7 20.81 -21.73 -22.44
C PHE A 7 20.61 -21.76 -20.93
N GLY A 8 21.50 -22.46 -20.23
CA GLY A 8 21.44 -22.50 -18.78
C GLY A 8 21.64 -21.14 -18.14
N PHE A 9 22.61 -20.38 -18.63
CA PHE A 9 22.86 -19.04 -18.10
C PHE A 9 21.68 -18.11 -18.34
N VAL A 10 21.09 -18.17 -19.53
CA VAL A 10 19.93 -17.31 -19.84
C VAL A 10 18.77 -17.66 -18.93
N THR A 11 18.52 -18.96 -18.71
CA THR A 11 17.45 -19.39 -17.83
C THR A 11 17.66 -18.90 -16.40
N LEU A 12 18.88 -19.03 -15.89
CA LEU A 12 19.18 -18.57 -14.53
C LEU A 12 19.00 -17.04 -14.41
N PHE A 13 19.41 -16.31 -15.44
CA PHE A 13 19.27 -14.86 -15.43
C PHE A 13 17.79 -14.45 -15.36
N ILE A 14 16.96 -15.09 -16.18
CA ILE A 14 15.53 -14.79 -16.20
C ILE A 14 14.88 -15.11 -14.86
N ILE A 15 15.23 -16.26 -14.29
CA ILE A 15 14.69 -16.64 -12.98
C ILE A 15 15.09 -15.62 -11.92
N GLY A 16 16.35 -15.19 -11.93
CA GLY A 16 16.82 -14.18 -10.98
C GLY A 16 16.06 -12.87 -11.09
N VAL A 17 15.85 -12.39 -12.32
CA VAL A 17 15.12 -11.14 -12.53
C VAL A 17 13.68 -11.25 -12.05
N VAL A 18 13.03 -12.36 -12.37
CA VAL A 18 11.64 -12.57 -11.96
C VAL A 18 11.52 -12.64 -10.44
N LEU A 19 12.42 -13.39 -9.80
CA LEU A 19 12.38 -13.49 -8.34
C LEU A 19 12.63 -12.12 -7.69
N ASP A 20 13.57 -11.37 -8.21
CA ASP A 20 13.87 -10.04 -7.71
C ASP A 20 12.64 -9.14 -7.79
N TRP A 21 11.97 -9.17 -8.93
CA TRP A 21 10.77 -8.38 -9.14
C TRP A 21 9.65 -8.76 -8.16
N ILE A 22 9.45 -10.05 -7.97
CA ILE A 22 8.41 -10.54 -7.06
C ILE A 22 8.71 -10.12 -5.63
N ILE A 23 9.95 -10.29 -5.19
CA ILE A 23 10.34 -9.96 -3.83
C ILE A 23 10.20 -8.45 -3.58
N ASN A 24 10.64 -7.64 -4.52
CA ASN A 24 10.54 -6.19 -4.38
C ASN A 24 9.08 -5.74 -4.31
N SER A 25 8.24 -6.29 -5.17
CA SER A 25 6.81 -5.94 -5.14
C SER A 25 6.16 -6.32 -3.82
N ALA A 26 6.54 -7.47 -3.27
CA ALA A 26 5.95 -7.94 -2.03
C ALA A 26 6.39 -7.10 -0.84
N ARG A 27 7.58 -6.51 -0.90
CA ARG A 27 8.13 -5.74 0.21
C ARG A 27 7.76 -4.27 0.18
N GLN A 28 7.36 -3.76 -0.98
CA GLN A 28 7.03 -2.35 -1.09
C GLN A 28 5.82 -2.02 -0.25
N SER A 29 5.87 -0.86 0.38
CA SER A 29 4.78 -0.34 1.18
C SER A 29 4.20 0.89 0.51
N VAL A 30 2.93 1.12 0.75
CA VAL A 30 2.24 2.29 0.22
C VAL A 30 1.48 2.96 1.35
N GLN A 31 1.28 4.25 1.18
CA GLN A 31 0.54 5.05 2.12
C GLN A 31 -0.66 5.64 1.41
N PHE A 32 -1.82 5.48 2.01
CA PHE A 32 -3.06 6.01 1.46
C PHE A 32 -3.54 7.17 2.30
N PHE A 33 -3.95 8.22 1.63
CA PHE A 33 -4.71 9.30 2.23
C PHE A 33 -6.10 9.24 1.60
N ILE A 34 -7.11 8.98 2.42
CA ILE A 34 -8.46 8.77 1.95
C ILE A 34 -9.35 9.88 2.47
N PHE A 35 -9.98 10.58 1.55
CA PHE A 35 -10.88 11.69 1.87
C PHE A 35 -12.30 11.26 1.55
N SER A 36 -13.14 11.12 2.55
CA SER A 36 -14.50 10.66 2.36
C SER A 36 -15.37 11.11 3.52
N LYS A 37 -16.63 11.35 3.21
CA LYS A 37 -17.60 11.64 4.25
C LYS A 37 -18.00 10.38 5.01
N LYS A 38 -17.77 9.22 4.41
CA LYS A 38 -18.05 7.92 5.03
C LYS A 38 -16.80 7.32 5.63
N TYR A 39 -15.99 8.15 6.25
CA TYR A 39 -14.68 7.71 6.74
C TYR A 39 -14.79 6.62 7.80
N ASP A 40 -15.83 6.67 8.64
CA ASP A 40 -15.97 5.68 9.68
C ASP A 40 -16.25 4.28 9.13
N GLU A 41 -17.12 4.17 8.14
CA GLU A 41 -17.37 2.89 7.48
C GLU A 41 -16.12 2.37 6.80
N ILE A 42 -15.42 3.25 6.10
CA ILE A 42 -14.21 2.87 5.39
C ILE A 42 -13.15 2.39 6.38
N ALA A 43 -12.97 3.11 7.47
CA ALA A 43 -11.98 2.73 8.47
C ALA A 43 -12.28 1.36 9.07
N ASP A 44 -13.54 1.14 9.43
CA ASP A 44 -13.95 -0.15 10.01
C ASP A 44 -13.72 -1.30 9.04
N ARG A 45 -14.04 -1.09 7.77
CA ARG A 45 -13.87 -2.14 6.77
C ARG A 45 -12.41 -2.42 6.48
N ILE A 46 -11.56 -1.40 6.47
CA ILE A 46 -10.13 -1.61 6.25
C ILE A 46 -9.53 -2.42 7.39
N ILE A 47 -9.89 -2.10 8.61
CA ILE A 47 -9.39 -2.85 9.76
C ILE A 47 -9.85 -4.30 9.69
N LYS A 48 -11.11 -4.51 9.36
CA LYS A 48 -11.69 -5.85 9.36
C LYS A 48 -11.25 -6.69 8.18
N ASP A 49 -11.28 -6.12 6.97
CA ASP A 49 -11.07 -6.89 5.75
C ASP A 49 -9.62 -6.90 5.30
N ALA A 50 -8.92 -5.79 5.45
CA ALA A 50 -7.53 -5.70 5.01
C ALA A 50 -6.54 -5.91 6.15
N ASP A 51 -7.02 -5.96 7.37
CA ASP A 51 -6.20 -6.19 8.56
C ASP A 51 -5.09 -5.14 8.68
N ARG A 52 -5.45 -3.88 8.45
CA ARG A 52 -4.52 -2.76 8.58
C ARG A 52 -5.09 -1.70 9.50
N GLY A 53 -4.21 -1.12 10.30
CA GLY A 53 -4.60 -0.03 11.16
C GLY A 53 -4.88 1.23 10.37
N VAL A 54 -5.82 2.01 10.86
CA VAL A 54 -6.22 3.26 10.23
C VAL A 54 -6.10 4.38 11.25
N THR A 55 -5.47 5.47 10.86
CA THR A 55 -5.39 6.67 11.69
C THR A 55 -6.26 7.74 11.07
N VAL A 56 -7.05 8.40 11.89
CA VAL A 56 -7.92 9.49 11.43
C VAL A 56 -7.24 10.81 11.79
N LEU A 57 -7.07 11.65 10.78
CA LEU A 57 -6.52 12.98 10.98
C LEU A 57 -7.64 14.01 10.79
N ASP A 58 -7.67 14.96 11.69
CA ASP A 58 -8.59 16.09 11.56
C ASP A 58 -7.90 17.20 10.78
N GLY A 59 -8.60 17.71 9.78
CA GLY A 59 -8.09 18.80 9.00
C GLY A 59 -9.17 19.80 8.70
N THR A 60 -8.79 20.89 8.07
CA THR A 60 -9.73 21.91 7.67
C THR A 60 -9.52 22.22 6.19
N GLY A 61 -10.59 22.11 5.42
CA GLY A 61 -10.55 22.51 4.03
C GLY A 61 -10.37 24.01 3.98
N TRP A 62 -9.25 24.45 3.43
CA TRP A 62 -8.94 25.90 3.50
C TRP A 62 -9.91 26.73 2.70
N TYR A 63 -10.36 26.20 1.55
CA TYR A 63 -11.30 26.93 0.72
C TYR A 63 -12.69 26.99 1.35
N SER A 64 -13.19 25.85 1.79
CA SER A 64 -14.54 25.75 2.34
C SER A 64 -14.60 26.09 3.83
N LYS A 65 -13.45 26.05 4.52
CA LYS A 65 -13.36 26.26 5.96
C LYS A 65 -14.11 25.21 6.76
N ASN A 66 -14.40 24.08 6.14
CA ASN A 66 -15.10 22.97 6.80
C ASN A 66 -14.10 21.96 7.34
N ASN A 67 -14.49 21.28 8.41
CA ASN A 67 -13.69 20.20 8.97
C ASN A 67 -13.68 19.02 8.03
N VAL A 68 -12.52 18.42 7.87
CA VAL A 68 -12.33 17.26 7.00
C VAL A 68 -11.66 16.16 7.80
N LYS A 69 -12.15 14.94 7.64
CA LYS A 69 -11.53 13.77 8.23
C LYS A 69 -10.74 13.03 7.16
N VAL A 70 -9.48 12.79 7.43
CA VAL A 70 -8.60 12.12 6.49
C VAL A 70 -8.14 10.83 7.13
N LEU A 71 -8.29 9.73 6.40
CA LEU A 71 -7.81 8.43 6.86
C LEU A 71 -6.41 8.20 6.30
N VAL A 72 -5.50 7.79 7.17
CA VAL A 72 -4.14 7.44 6.80
C VAL A 72 -3.97 5.95 7.02
N VAL A 73 -3.60 5.24 5.96
CA VAL A 73 -3.43 3.80 6.00
C VAL A 73 -2.07 3.46 5.43
N LEU A 74 -1.32 2.65 6.17
CA LEU A 74 -0.07 2.09 5.67
C LEU A 74 -0.31 0.62 5.36
N ALA A 75 0.02 0.21 4.15
CA ALA A 75 -0.24 -1.15 3.69
C ALA A 75 0.87 -1.63 2.79
N LYS A 76 0.86 -2.91 2.50
CA LYS A 76 1.76 -3.47 1.51
C LYS A 76 1.24 -3.16 0.11
N LYS A 77 2.14 -3.01 -0.84
CA LYS A 77 1.74 -2.68 -2.21
C LYS A 77 0.76 -3.69 -2.78
N ARG A 78 0.89 -4.95 -2.41
CA ARG A 78 -0.01 -5.99 -2.89
C ARG A 78 -1.45 -5.80 -2.44
N GLN A 79 -1.67 -5.01 -1.39
CA GLN A 79 -2.99 -4.73 -0.86
C GLN A 79 -3.62 -3.49 -1.46
N SER A 80 -2.89 -2.77 -2.31
CA SER A 80 -3.37 -1.46 -2.78
C SER A 80 -4.66 -1.57 -3.57
N LEU A 81 -4.78 -2.56 -4.44
CA LEU A 81 -5.98 -2.72 -5.25
C LEU A 81 -7.17 -3.12 -4.38
N GLU A 82 -6.93 -3.98 -3.41
CA GLU A 82 -7.97 -4.40 -2.47
C GLU A 82 -8.52 -3.21 -1.69
N ILE A 83 -7.64 -2.38 -1.16
CA ILE A 83 -8.04 -1.21 -0.39
C ILE A 83 -8.76 -0.22 -1.30
N PHE A 84 -8.25 0.00 -2.50
CA PHE A 84 -8.89 0.90 -3.46
C PHE A 84 -10.32 0.45 -3.77
N ARG A 85 -10.50 -0.83 -4.06
CA ARG A 85 -11.83 -1.36 -4.38
C ARG A 85 -12.78 -1.27 -3.20
N LEU A 86 -12.26 -1.54 -2.01
CA LEU A 86 -13.06 -1.47 -0.80
C LEU A 86 -13.57 -0.05 -0.57
N VAL A 87 -12.70 0.95 -0.71
CA VAL A 87 -13.08 2.33 -0.51
C VAL A 87 -14.10 2.77 -1.55
N LYS A 88 -13.86 2.43 -2.81
CA LYS A 88 -14.78 2.83 -3.89
C LYS A 88 -16.12 2.14 -3.81
N ARG A 89 -16.17 0.96 -3.22
CA ARG A 89 -17.45 0.27 -3.02
C ARG A 89 -18.29 0.98 -1.97
N ILE A 90 -17.66 1.48 -0.92
CA ILE A 90 -18.39 2.17 0.16
C ILE A 90 -18.76 3.58 -0.27
N ASP A 91 -17.82 4.29 -0.88
CA ASP A 91 -18.04 5.67 -1.30
C ASP A 91 -17.39 5.89 -2.68
N PRO A 92 -18.20 5.83 -3.73
CA PRO A 92 -17.66 6.05 -5.08
C PRO A 92 -17.07 7.45 -5.29
N ASN A 93 -17.44 8.41 -4.47
CA ASN A 93 -16.94 9.78 -4.58
C ASN A 93 -15.73 10.05 -3.70
N ALA A 94 -15.21 9.03 -3.03
CA ALA A 94 -14.05 9.20 -2.19
C ALA A 94 -12.82 9.56 -3.02
N PHE A 95 -11.98 10.42 -2.46
CA PHE A 95 -10.72 10.78 -3.07
C PHE A 95 -9.62 10.01 -2.38
N ILE A 96 -8.79 9.32 -3.15
CA ILE A 96 -7.71 8.48 -2.62
C ILE A 96 -6.40 8.95 -3.20
N SER A 97 -5.46 9.28 -2.32
CA SER A 97 -4.09 9.59 -2.71
C SER A 97 -3.21 8.45 -2.25
N GLN A 98 -2.41 7.91 -3.13
CA GLN A 98 -1.51 6.81 -2.83
C GLN A 98 -0.09 7.21 -3.15
N SER A 99 0.81 6.91 -2.24
CA SER A 99 2.23 7.15 -2.47
C SER A 99 3.03 5.96 -2.00
N SER A 100 4.19 5.77 -2.62
CA SER A 100 5.11 4.73 -2.22
C SER A 100 5.88 5.18 -0.99
N VAL A 101 6.14 4.24 -0.10
CA VAL A 101 6.89 4.50 1.12
C VAL A 101 8.18 3.71 1.04
N ILE A 102 9.30 4.39 1.21
CA ILE A 102 10.61 3.75 1.11
C ILE A 102 10.85 2.83 2.30
N GLY A 103 10.46 3.27 3.49
CA GLY A 103 10.62 2.44 4.67
C GLY A 103 9.61 2.78 5.73
N VAL A 104 9.19 1.76 6.46
CA VAL A 104 8.30 1.90 7.59
C VAL A 104 8.96 1.18 8.75
N TYR A 105 9.22 1.92 9.81
CA TYR A 105 9.95 1.40 10.96
C TYR A 105 9.08 1.53 12.19
N GLY A 106 8.91 0.43 12.89
CA GLY A 106 8.09 0.44 14.08
C GLY A 106 7.42 -0.91 14.29
N GLU A 107 6.61 -0.97 15.31
CA GLU A 107 5.90 -2.21 15.63
C GLU A 107 4.87 -2.51 14.57
N GLY A 108 4.79 -3.77 14.18
CA GLY A 108 3.82 -4.23 13.21
C GLY A 108 4.29 -4.16 11.78
N PHE A 109 5.47 -3.58 11.53
CA PHE A 109 6.06 -3.52 10.21
C PHE A 109 7.47 -4.06 10.26
N ASP A 110 8.14 -4.02 9.13
CA ASP A 110 9.53 -4.43 9.07
C ASP A 110 10.35 -3.56 10.01
N LYS A 111 11.00 -4.19 10.95
CA LYS A 111 11.83 -3.45 11.86
C LYS A 111 13.10 -3.02 11.18
N LEU A 112 13.53 -1.84 11.49
CA LEU A 112 14.80 -1.36 11.02
C LEU A 112 15.90 -2.21 11.61
N LYS A 113 16.65 -2.86 10.75
CA LYS A 113 17.70 -3.76 11.19
C LYS A 113 19.04 -3.07 11.22
N VAL A 114 19.03 -1.86 11.61
CA VAL A 114 20.26 -1.11 11.81
C VAL A 114 20.66 -1.21 13.24
N LYS A 115 21.89 -1.30 13.39
CA LYS A 115 22.37 -1.43 14.77
C LYS A 115 23.43 -0.44 15.07
#